data_0a4d92c2aa27dc10782041c6a688c875
#
_entry.id   0a4d92c2aa27dc10782041c6a688c875
#
_cell.length_a   1.000
_cell.length_b   1.000
_cell.length_c   1.000
_cell.angle_alpha   90.00
_cell.angle_beta   90.00
_cell.angle_gamma   90.00
#
_symmetry.space_group_name_H-M   'P 1'
#
loop_
_entity.id
_entity.type
_entity.pdbx_description
1 polymer ?
#
loop_
_entity_poly.entity_id
_entity_poly.type
_entity_poly.pdbx_seq_one_letter_code
_entity_poly.pdbx_strand_id
1 'polypeptide(L)'
;MYARLLTIILLGCSTTMLCAQSVEPTQRVVERLLLQAGDSICAHAGDASVRFAVTNHPDAAWIATSLRDPTAVRQCLSQIVDSSSLAQVTVVCRDVQTSYANAHHQDTALRSVVVDLAAIDRASSRTYTVRLLDSAYVARADVALLDARQHMATHGVVPARPTTLWEDIAQPVVFIGAAVITIVLLFTVRSQ
;
A
#
# COMPACT_ATOMS: atom_id res chain seq x y z
N MET A 1 -29.77 16.99 50.48
CA MET A 1 -28.31 17.01 50.24
C MET A 1 -27.88 15.88 49.25
N TYR A 2 -28.75 15.38 48.42
CA TYR A 2 -28.50 14.27 47.49
C TYR A 2 -28.61 14.65 45.99
N ALA A 3 -28.83 15.94 45.68
CA ALA A 3 -29.07 16.39 44.28
C ALA A 3 -27.80 16.83 43.52
N ARG A 4 -26.63 16.79 44.11
CA ARG A 4 -25.37 17.24 43.48
C ARG A 4 -24.42 16.12 43.04
N LEU A 5 -24.75 14.86 43.26
CA LEU A 5 -23.88 13.72 42.92
C LEU A 5 -24.25 13.05 41.57
N LEU A 6 -25.37 13.42 40.95
CA LEU A 6 -25.81 12.80 39.71
C LEU A 6 -25.33 13.51 38.44
N THR A 7 -24.72 14.70 38.58
CA THR A 7 -24.30 15.52 37.42
C THR A 7 -22.88 15.24 36.93
N ILE A 8 -22.10 14.46 37.67
CA ILE A 8 -20.67 14.23 37.35
C ILE A 8 -20.44 12.97 36.49
N ILE A 9 -21.44 12.08 36.40
CA ILE A 9 -21.29 10.79 35.65
C ILE A 9 -21.62 10.94 34.15
N LEU A 10 -22.25 12.04 33.73
CA LEU A 10 -22.69 12.25 32.33
C LEU A 10 -21.66 12.99 31.45
N LEU A 11 -20.52 13.41 31.99
CA LEU A 11 -19.50 14.14 31.20
C LEU A 11 -18.31 13.28 30.75
N GLY A 12 -18.34 11.99 31.00
CA GLY A 12 -17.21 11.08 30.72
C GLY A 12 -17.31 10.29 29.42
N CYS A 13 -18.37 10.43 28.65
CA CYS A 13 -18.54 9.71 27.38
C CYS A 13 -18.33 10.65 26.17
N SER A 14 -17.24 11.43 26.19
CA SER A 14 -16.68 11.96 24.96
C SER A 14 -16.11 10.77 24.19
N THR A 15 -16.98 10.04 23.50
CA THR A 15 -16.58 9.14 22.44
C THR A 15 -15.75 9.98 21.47
N THR A 16 -14.44 9.85 21.58
CA THR A 16 -13.54 10.10 20.45
C THR A 16 -14.06 9.19 19.33
N MET A 17 -14.97 9.72 18.51
CA MET A 17 -15.13 9.18 17.16
C MET A 17 -13.76 9.35 16.51
N LEU A 18 -12.91 8.34 16.66
CA LEU A 18 -11.86 8.08 15.71
C LEU A 18 -12.63 7.99 14.37
N CYS A 19 -12.60 9.07 13.59
CA CYS A 19 -12.89 8.99 12.18
C CYS A 19 -11.97 7.88 11.67
N ALA A 20 -12.51 6.70 11.48
CA ALA A 20 -11.89 5.66 10.72
C ALA A 20 -11.74 6.28 9.32
N GLN A 21 -10.60 6.90 9.04
CA GLN A 21 -10.26 7.34 7.71
C GLN A 21 -10.32 6.08 6.86
N SER A 22 -11.33 5.99 6.03
CA SER A 22 -11.44 4.87 5.08
C SER A 22 -10.16 4.87 4.27
N VAL A 23 -9.35 3.85 4.45
CA VAL A 23 -8.08 3.72 3.72
C VAL A 23 -8.42 3.65 2.24
N GLU A 24 -7.78 4.49 1.45
CA GLU A 24 -7.99 4.56 0.00
C GLU A 24 -7.64 3.21 -0.64
N PRO A 25 -8.49 2.65 -1.54
CA PRO A 25 -8.18 1.42 -2.28
C PRO A 25 -6.85 1.54 -3.01
N THR A 26 -6.07 0.47 -3.03
CA THR A 26 -4.72 0.44 -3.62
C THR A 26 -4.73 0.87 -5.08
N GLN A 27 -5.74 0.46 -5.84
CA GLN A 27 -5.89 0.86 -7.24
C GLN A 27 -5.98 2.39 -7.38
N ARG A 28 -6.76 3.07 -6.56
CA ARG A 28 -6.88 4.53 -6.61
C ARG A 28 -5.59 5.24 -6.24
N VAL A 29 -4.85 4.69 -5.27
CA VAL A 29 -3.52 5.23 -4.93
C VAL A 29 -2.57 5.14 -6.11
N VAL A 30 -2.51 3.97 -6.78
CA VAL A 30 -1.67 3.79 -7.98
C VAL A 30 -2.10 4.77 -9.09
N GLU A 31 -3.40 4.85 -9.40
CA GLU A 31 -3.94 5.79 -10.38
C GLU A 31 -3.52 7.23 -10.06
N ARG A 32 -3.74 7.67 -8.83
CA ARG A 32 -3.35 9.02 -8.36
C ARG A 32 -1.85 9.29 -8.53
N LEU A 33 -0.99 8.33 -8.17
CA LEU A 33 0.45 8.47 -8.33
C LEU A 33 0.87 8.50 -9.81
N LEU A 34 0.26 7.66 -10.64
CA LEU A 34 0.50 7.69 -12.10
C LEU A 34 0.18 9.06 -12.69
N LEU A 35 -0.95 9.65 -12.27
CA LEU A 35 -1.37 10.97 -12.72
C LEU A 35 -0.40 12.06 -12.26
N GLN A 36 0.00 12.05 -11.01
CA GLN A 36 1.00 13.00 -10.48
C GLN A 36 2.35 12.85 -11.19
N ALA A 37 2.77 11.63 -11.49
CA ALA A 37 4.01 11.39 -12.24
C ALA A 37 3.89 11.88 -13.68
N GLY A 38 2.74 11.62 -14.33
CA GLY A 38 2.42 12.13 -15.66
C GLY A 38 2.46 13.65 -15.73
N ASP A 39 1.80 14.33 -14.81
CA ASP A 39 1.80 15.81 -14.71
C ASP A 39 3.21 16.36 -14.49
N SER A 40 4.01 15.73 -13.63
CA SER A 40 5.41 16.13 -13.41
C SER A 40 6.24 16.02 -14.69
N ILE A 41 6.04 14.96 -15.46
CA ILE A 41 6.73 14.76 -16.75
C ILE A 41 6.29 15.81 -17.74
N CYS A 42 4.99 16.08 -17.86
CA CYS A 42 4.45 17.08 -18.75
C CYS A 42 4.97 18.49 -18.42
N ALA A 43 5.04 18.82 -17.14
CA ALA A 43 5.60 20.10 -16.69
C ALA A 43 7.06 20.27 -17.11
N HIS A 44 7.85 19.18 -17.11
CA HIS A 44 9.24 19.21 -17.57
C HIS A 44 9.37 19.22 -19.10
N ALA A 45 8.44 18.56 -19.79
CA ALA A 45 8.44 18.49 -21.26
C ALA A 45 8.07 19.84 -21.91
N GLY A 46 7.37 20.73 -21.17
CA GLY A 46 6.90 22.01 -21.70
C GLY A 46 5.95 21.79 -22.89
N ASP A 47 6.26 22.37 -24.05
CA ASP A 47 5.45 22.26 -25.27
C ASP A 47 5.83 21.03 -26.13
N ALA A 48 6.74 20.18 -25.66
CA ALA A 48 7.16 19.00 -26.42
C ALA A 48 6.05 17.92 -26.50
N SER A 49 5.96 17.24 -27.64
CA SER A 49 5.05 16.11 -27.78
C SER A 49 5.50 14.91 -26.94
N VAL A 50 4.58 14.36 -26.13
CA VAL A 50 4.84 13.30 -25.16
C VAL A 50 4.17 12.01 -25.58
N ARG A 51 4.88 10.90 -25.48
CA ARG A 51 4.34 9.54 -25.69
C ARG A 51 4.58 8.68 -24.47
N PHE A 52 3.52 8.09 -23.94
CA PHE A 52 3.61 7.08 -22.89
C PHE A 52 3.78 5.68 -23.50
N ALA A 53 4.97 5.11 -23.35
CA ALA A 53 5.30 3.77 -23.83
C ALA A 53 5.47 2.83 -22.62
N VAL A 54 4.43 2.04 -22.35
CA VAL A 54 4.46 1.04 -21.28
C VAL A 54 4.57 -0.33 -21.95
N THR A 55 5.74 -0.96 -21.88
CA THR A 55 6.02 -2.21 -22.60
C THR A 55 6.39 -3.39 -21.72
N ASN A 56 7.00 -3.13 -20.55
CA ASN A 56 7.60 -4.19 -19.75
C ASN A 56 6.88 -4.44 -18.42
N HIS A 57 5.56 -4.18 -18.39
CA HIS A 57 4.78 -4.40 -17.17
C HIS A 57 3.55 -5.29 -17.49
N PRO A 58 3.17 -6.23 -16.62
CA PRO A 58 1.98 -7.07 -16.83
C PRO A 58 0.71 -6.27 -17.05
N ASP A 59 0.57 -5.14 -16.35
CA ASP A 59 -0.58 -4.24 -16.45
C ASP A 59 -0.36 -3.08 -17.44
N ALA A 60 0.49 -3.27 -18.45
CA ALA A 60 0.88 -2.21 -19.38
C ALA A 60 -0.29 -1.46 -20.01
N ALA A 61 -1.34 -2.19 -20.41
CA ALA A 61 -2.53 -1.60 -21.03
C ALA A 61 -3.28 -0.69 -20.05
N TRP A 62 -3.46 -1.13 -18.80
CA TRP A 62 -4.12 -0.35 -17.76
C TRP A 62 -3.31 0.90 -17.38
N ILE A 63 -2.00 0.75 -17.15
CA ILE A 63 -1.11 1.88 -16.83
C ILE A 63 -1.12 2.91 -17.95
N ALA A 64 -1.02 2.47 -19.21
CA ALA A 64 -1.06 3.35 -20.37
C ALA A 64 -2.41 4.10 -20.48
N THR A 65 -3.52 3.43 -20.17
CA THR A 65 -4.84 4.06 -20.15
C THR A 65 -4.94 5.08 -19.03
N SER A 66 -4.47 4.76 -17.83
CA SER A 66 -4.48 5.68 -16.67
C SER A 66 -3.62 6.92 -16.96
N LEU A 67 -2.47 6.78 -17.58
CA LEU A 67 -1.60 7.91 -17.95
C LEU A 67 -2.18 8.79 -19.05
N ARG A 68 -3.17 8.31 -19.81
CA ARG A 68 -3.85 9.05 -20.88
C ARG A 68 -5.21 9.59 -20.50
N ASP A 69 -5.63 9.39 -19.26
CA ASP A 69 -6.94 9.84 -18.81
C ASP A 69 -7.03 11.37 -18.89
N PRO A 70 -7.92 11.91 -19.77
CA PRO A 70 -8.06 13.34 -20.00
C PRO A 70 -8.55 14.12 -18.78
N THR A 71 -9.18 13.45 -17.83
CA THR A 71 -9.67 14.10 -16.61
C THR A 71 -8.56 14.44 -15.63
N ALA A 72 -7.41 13.84 -15.83
CA ALA A 72 -6.36 13.74 -14.85
C ALA A 72 -5.04 14.41 -15.29
N VAL A 73 -4.65 14.29 -16.56
CA VAL A 73 -3.44 14.90 -17.12
C VAL A 73 -3.81 16.22 -17.81
N ARG A 74 -4.06 17.27 -17.03
CA ARG A 74 -4.57 18.54 -17.55
C ARG A 74 -3.55 19.37 -18.33
N GLN A 75 -2.27 19.20 -18.03
CA GLN A 75 -1.25 20.11 -18.55
C GLN A 75 -0.71 19.78 -19.94
N CYS A 76 -0.77 18.52 -20.38
CA CYS A 76 -0.22 18.16 -21.70
C CYS A 76 -1.12 17.27 -22.57
N LEU A 77 -2.42 17.30 -22.37
CA LEU A 77 -3.37 16.48 -23.15
C LEU A 77 -3.27 16.71 -24.66
N SER A 78 -3.06 17.95 -25.07
CA SER A 78 -2.86 18.33 -26.48
C SER A 78 -1.54 17.85 -27.07
N GLN A 79 -0.62 17.41 -26.22
CA GLN A 79 0.74 17.02 -26.57
C GLN A 79 0.94 15.51 -26.58
N ILE A 80 -0.06 14.72 -26.10
CA ILE A 80 0.04 13.26 -26.10
C ILE A 80 -0.13 12.74 -27.52
N VAL A 81 0.88 12.01 -27.98
CA VAL A 81 0.91 11.40 -29.30
C VAL A 81 1.07 9.89 -29.19
N ASP A 82 0.39 9.15 -30.08
CA ASP A 82 0.49 7.69 -30.12
C ASP A 82 1.69 7.21 -30.93
N SER A 83 2.07 7.99 -31.94
CA SER A 83 3.18 7.64 -32.86
C SER A 83 4.54 7.94 -32.25
N SER A 84 5.44 6.97 -32.31
CA SER A 84 6.82 7.13 -31.89
C SER A 84 7.60 8.12 -32.73
N SER A 85 7.22 8.31 -34.00
CA SER A 85 7.89 9.24 -34.91
C SER A 85 7.60 10.70 -34.60
N LEU A 86 6.43 10.98 -34.00
CA LEU A 86 5.99 12.34 -33.64
C LEU A 86 6.40 12.74 -32.20
N ALA A 87 6.75 11.76 -31.37
CA ALA A 87 7.09 12.05 -29.98
C ALA A 87 8.48 12.62 -29.83
N GLN A 88 8.59 13.79 -29.20
CA GLN A 88 9.85 14.37 -28.76
C GLN A 88 10.30 13.77 -27.44
N VAL A 89 9.38 13.54 -26.52
CA VAL A 89 9.62 12.90 -25.23
C VAL A 89 8.91 11.54 -25.19
N THR A 90 9.68 10.50 -24.89
CA THR A 90 9.12 9.16 -24.69
C THR A 90 9.20 8.80 -23.21
N VAL A 91 8.03 8.50 -22.61
CA VAL A 91 7.93 8.08 -21.21
C VAL A 91 7.86 6.57 -21.15
N VAL A 92 8.76 5.99 -20.36
CA VAL A 92 8.84 4.55 -20.12
C VAL A 92 8.49 4.27 -18.66
N CYS A 93 7.58 3.33 -18.43
CA CYS A 93 7.31 2.82 -17.09
C CYS A 93 8.46 1.90 -16.70
N ARG A 94 9.17 2.24 -15.60
CA ARG A 94 10.25 1.43 -15.05
C ARG A 94 9.72 0.45 -14.01
N ASP A 95 8.87 0.95 -13.12
CA ASP A 95 8.31 0.16 -12.04
C ASP A 95 6.99 0.74 -11.56
N VAL A 96 5.99 -0.11 -11.34
CA VAL A 96 4.76 0.21 -10.63
C VAL A 96 4.41 -0.98 -9.77
N GLN A 97 4.57 -0.85 -8.46
CA GLN A 97 4.37 -1.96 -7.56
C GLN A 97 3.78 -1.55 -6.22
N THR A 98 3.05 -2.49 -5.64
CA THR A 98 2.59 -2.42 -4.26
C THR A 98 3.32 -3.45 -3.43
N SER A 99 3.77 -3.06 -2.26
CA SER A 99 4.42 -3.95 -1.29
C SER A 99 3.86 -3.72 0.10
N TYR A 100 3.95 -4.77 0.93
CA TYR A 100 3.55 -4.72 2.33
C TYR A 100 4.72 -5.09 3.23
N ALA A 101 4.87 -4.37 4.32
CA ALA A 101 5.85 -4.66 5.36
C ALA A 101 5.15 -4.84 6.71
N ASN A 102 5.83 -5.51 7.65
CA ASN A 102 5.34 -5.59 9.02
C ASN A 102 5.37 -4.20 9.66
N ALA A 103 4.29 -3.85 10.36
CA ALA A 103 4.19 -2.64 11.16
C ALA A 103 4.43 -2.96 12.64
N HIS A 104 4.51 -1.92 13.48
CA HIS A 104 4.70 -2.09 14.92
C HIS A 104 3.56 -2.88 15.60
N HIS A 105 2.34 -2.73 15.09
CA HIS A 105 1.19 -3.49 15.58
C HIS A 105 0.99 -4.73 14.72
N GLN A 106 0.79 -5.88 15.36
CA GLN A 106 0.65 -7.19 14.69
C GLN A 106 -0.51 -7.25 13.69
N ASP A 107 -1.60 -6.49 13.96
CA ASP A 107 -2.80 -6.46 13.12
C ASP A 107 -2.72 -5.44 11.98
N THR A 108 -1.62 -4.69 11.89
CA THR A 108 -1.41 -3.71 10.84
C THR A 108 -0.24 -4.12 9.94
N ALA A 109 -0.30 -3.68 8.70
CA ALA A 109 0.79 -3.75 7.73
C ALA A 109 1.07 -2.35 7.18
N LEU A 110 2.30 -2.06 6.85
CA LEU A 110 2.68 -0.86 6.13
C LEU A 110 2.58 -1.17 4.64
N ARG A 111 1.58 -0.58 3.97
CA ARG A 111 1.47 -0.59 2.51
C ARG A 111 2.39 0.48 1.94
N SER A 112 3.17 0.14 0.93
CA SER A 112 3.99 1.07 0.15
C SER A 112 3.68 0.87 -1.33
N VAL A 113 3.29 1.95 -1.99
CA VAL A 113 3.02 1.99 -3.43
C VAL A 113 4.10 2.85 -4.09
N VAL A 114 4.79 2.28 -5.07
CA VAL A 114 5.85 2.95 -5.83
C VAL A 114 5.43 3.09 -7.28
N VAL A 115 5.64 4.29 -7.84
CA VAL A 115 5.53 4.56 -9.28
C VAL A 115 6.85 5.18 -9.73
N ASP A 116 7.54 4.53 -10.65
CA ASP A 116 8.82 4.98 -11.22
C ASP A 116 8.68 5.08 -12.75
N LEU A 117 8.69 6.31 -13.27
CA LEU A 117 8.64 6.61 -14.69
C LEU A 117 9.93 7.29 -15.12
N ALA A 118 10.43 6.93 -16.30
CA ALA A 118 11.56 7.61 -16.94
C ALA A 118 11.09 8.28 -18.22
N ALA A 119 11.45 9.53 -18.40
CA ALA A 119 11.19 10.28 -19.61
C ALA A 119 12.51 10.51 -20.38
N ILE A 120 12.51 10.19 -21.65
CA ILE A 120 13.66 10.30 -22.55
C ILE A 120 13.35 11.37 -23.57
N ASP A 121 14.06 12.47 -23.51
CA ASP A 121 14.00 13.53 -24.51
C ASP A 121 14.94 13.20 -25.67
N ARG A 122 14.36 13.07 -26.87
CA ARG A 122 15.11 12.72 -28.08
C ARG A 122 16.00 13.86 -28.58
N ALA A 123 15.58 15.11 -28.38
CA ALA A 123 16.31 16.26 -28.89
C ALA A 123 17.61 16.49 -28.08
N SER A 124 17.52 16.38 -26.76
CA SER A 124 18.66 16.60 -25.87
C SER A 124 19.38 15.31 -25.47
N SER A 125 18.83 14.14 -25.80
CA SER A 125 19.28 12.82 -25.31
C SER A 125 19.34 12.75 -23.78
N ARG A 126 18.60 13.60 -23.08
CA ARG A 126 18.53 13.62 -21.61
C ARG A 126 17.43 12.68 -21.13
N THR A 127 17.73 12.02 -20.03
CA THR A 127 16.74 11.20 -19.31
C THR A 127 16.50 11.83 -17.95
N TYR A 128 15.23 11.99 -17.59
CA TYR A 128 14.83 12.36 -16.23
C TYR A 128 13.85 11.34 -15.69
N THR A 129 13.89 11.12 -14.39
CA THR A 129 13.06 10.12 -13.71
C THR A 129 12.15 10.81 -12.71
N VAL A 130 10.91 10.31 -12.65
CA VAL A 130 9.93 10.69 -11.63
C VAL A 130 9.62 9.45 -10.84
N ARG A 131 9.99 9.46 -9.56
CA ARG A 131 9.68 8.38 -8.63
C ARG A 131 8.82 8.92 -7.51
N LEU A 132 7.62 8.39 -7.39
CA LEU A 132 6.66 8.71 -6.34
C LEU A 132 6.47 7.52 -5.42
N LEU A 133 6.29 7.80 -4.13
CA LEU A 133 6.04 6.83 -3.08
C LEU A 133 4.86 7.31 -2.24
N ASP A 134 3.92 6.43 -2.01
CA ASP A 134 2.86 6.60 -1.02
C ASP A 134 2.93 5.48 0.00
N SER A 135 2.78 5.79 1.28
CA SER A 135 2.84 4.80 2.35
C SER A 135 1.70 5.03 3.34
N ALA A 136 0.99 3.96 3.68
CA ALA A 136 -0.11 4.00 4.63
C ALA A 136 -0.15 2.74 5.50
N TYR A 137 -0.52 2.91 6.77
CA TYR A 137 -0.83 1.77 7.64
C TYR A 137 -2.23 1.25 7.32
N VAL A 138 -2.35 -0.03 7.09
CA VAL A 138 -3.60 -0.70 6.75
C VAL A 138 -3.83 -1.89 7.70
N ALA A 139 -5.08 -2.15 8.06
CA ALA A 139 -5.38 -3.37 8.80
C ALA A 139 -5.14 -4.58 7.91
N ARG A 140 -4.48 -5.61 8.42
CA ARG A 140 -4.18 -6.84 7.65
C ARG A 140 -5.44 -7.53 7.12
N ALA A 141 -6.52 -7.46 7.90
CA ALA A 141 -7.82 -8.02 7.51
C ALA A 141 -8.41 -7.33 6.27
N ASP A 142 -8.09 -6.04 6.06
CA ASP A 142 -8.66 -5.23 4.99
C ASP A 142 -7.84 -5.30 3.70
N VAL A 143 -6.61 -5.82 3.74
CA VAL A 143 -5.73 -5.86 2.55
C VAL A 143 -6.41 -6.54 1.37
N ALA A 144 -7.08 -7.67 1.59
CA ALA A 144 -7.78 -8.40 0.52
C ALA A 144 -8.93 -7.60 -0.12
N LEU A 145 -9.48 -6.61 0.60
CA LEU A 145 -10.52 -5.71 0.10
C LEU A 145 -9.94 -4.48 -0.59
N LEU A 146 -8.75 -4.05 -0.16
CA LEU A 146 -8.07 -2.88 -0.71
C LEU A 146 -7.34 -3.20 -2.01
N ASP A 147 -6.84 -4.43 -2.16
CA ASP A 147 -6.09 -4.88 -3.33
C ASP A 147 -7.04 -5.33 -4.45
N ALA A 148 -6.95 -4.66 -5.58
CA ALA A 148 -7.65 -5.08 -6.79
C ALA A 148 -6.90 -6.26 -7.44
N ARG A 149 -7.46 -7.46 -7.36
CA ARG A 149 -6.85 -8.69 -7.93
C ARG A 149 -6.66 -8.67 -9.45
N GLN A 150 -7.25 -7.69 -10.12
CA GLN A 150 -7.20 -7.56 -11.58
C GLN A 150 -5.85 -7.05 -12.08
N HIS A 151 -5.07 -6.36 -11.24
CA HIS A 151 -3.82 -5.71 -11.61
C HIS A 151 -2.69 -6.12 -10.68
N MET A 152 -1.60 -6.61 -11.24
CA MET A 152 -0.41 -7.01 -10.48
C MET A 152 0.21 -5.82 -9.74
N ALA A 153 0.16 -4.62 -10.34
CA ALA A 153 0.65 -3.38 -9.74
C ALA A 153 -0.07 -3.01 -8.42
N THR A 154 -1.31 -3.47 -8.24
CA THR A 154 -2.14 -3.15 -7.08
C THR A 154 -2.15 -4.26 -6.03
N HIS A 155 -1.42 -5.36 -6.28
CA HIS A 155 -1.39 -6.52 -5.42
C HIS A 155 0.00 -6.71 -4.81
N GLY A 156 0.04 -6.92 -3.50
CA GLY A 156 1.28 -7.20 -2.76
C GLY A 156 1.14 -8.40 -1.83
N VAL A 157 2.26 -9.06 -1.58
CA VAL A 157 2.31 -10.15 -0.60
C VAL A 157 2.42 -9.55 0.80
N VAL A 158 1.45 -9.86 1.65
CA VAL A 158 1.49 -9.47 3.07
C VAL A 158 2.43 -10.44 3.80
N PRO A 159 3.50 -9.96 4.46
CA PRO A 159 4.38 -10.83 5.21
C PRO A 159 3.63 -11.51 6.36
N ALA A 160 4.07 -12.69 6.76
CA ALA A 160 3.50 -13.39 7.92
C ALA A 160 3.55 -12.49 9.17
N ARG A 161 2.59 -12.69 10.07
CA ARG A 161 2.62 -11.99 11.37
C ARG A 161 3.93 -12.31 12.08
N PRO A 162 4.61 -11.31 12.65
CA PRO A 162 5.70 -11.60 13.55
C PRO A 162 5.12 -12.31 14.78
N THR A 163 5.62 -13.50 15.07
CA THR A 163 5.29 -14.21 16.30
C THR A 163 5.91 -13.46 17.48
N THR A 164 5.17 -13.32 18.58
CA THR A 164 5.78 -12.79 19.80
C THR A 164 6.61 -13.90 20.45
N LEU A 165 7.73 -13.53 21.10
CA LEU A 165 8.53 -14.47 21.91
C LEU A 165 7.66 -15.26 22.91
N TRP A 166 6.55 -14.66 23.33
CA TRP A 166 5.59 -15.28 24.24
C TRP A 166 4.81 -16.41 23.57
N GLU A 167 4.37 -16.23 22.32
CA GLU A 167 3.70 -17.28 21.55
C GLU A 167 4.64 -18.46 21.27
N ASP A 168 5.90 -18.19 20.95
CA ASP A 168 6.91 -19.21 20.69
C ASP A 168 7.27 -20.00 21.95
N ILE A 169 7.21 -19.38 23.14
CA ILE A 169 7.58 -20.03 24.41
C ILE A 169 6.35 -20.64 25.11
N ALA A 170 5.18 -20.05 24.99
CA ALA A 170 4.00 -20.52 25.69
C ALA A 170 3.62 -21.97 25.35
N GLN A 171 3.71 -22.34 24.07
CA GLN A 171 3.37 -23.69 23.64
C GLN A 171 4.29 -24.76 24.22
N PRO A 172 5.64 -24.68 24.13
CA PRO A 172 6.51 -25.67 24.76
C PRO A 172 6.42 -25.66 26.30
N VAL A 173 6.22 -24.51 26.96
CA VAL A 173 6.05 -24.44 28.41
C VAL A 173 4.80 -25.16 28.87
N VAL A 174 3.67 -24.98 28.17
CA VAL A 174 2.42 -25.70 28.48
C VAL A 174 2.58 -27.21 28.31
N PHE A 175 3.27 -27.66 27.24
CA PHE A 175 3.50 -29.10 27.02
C PHE A 175 4.40 -29.69 28.12
N ILE A 176 5.49 -29.03 28.48
CA ILE A 176 6.39 -29.49 29.54
C ILE A 176 5.65 -29.50 30.87
N GLY A 177 4.89 -28.47 31.21
CA GLY A 177 4.08 -28.40 32.41
C GLY A 177 3.05 -29.53 32.52
N ALA A 178 2.32 -29.79 31.44
CA ALA A 178 1.37 -30.90 31.38
C ALA A 178 2.06 -32.28 31.56
N ALA A 179 3.20 -32.48 30.94
CA ALA A 179 3.97 -33.71 31.08
C ALA A 179 4.45 -33.93 32.53
N VAL A 180 4.97 -32.90 33.18
CA VAL A 180 5.41 -32.97 34.58
C VAL A 180 4.24 -33.29 35.50
N ILE A 181 3.09 -32.62 35.34
CA ILE A 181 1.88 -32.88 36.13
C ILE A 181 1.42 -34.34 35.94
N THR A 182 1.41 -34.82 34.70
CA THR A 182 1.01 -36.22 34.41
C THR A 182 1.93 -37.22 35.09
N ILE A 183 3.25 -37.00 35.07
CA ILE A 183 4.24 -37.85 35.72
C ILE A 183 4.03 -37.85 37.23
N VAL A 184 3.87 -36.67 37.86
CA VAL A 184 3.63 -36.56 39.30
C VAL A 184 2.35 -37.29 39.72
N LEU A 185 1.26 -37.13 38.97
CA LEU A 185 -0.01 -37.82 39.24
C LEU A 185 0.13 -39.34 39.13
N LEU A 186 0.86 -39.84 38.11
CA LEU A 186 1.10 -41.27 37.94
C LEU A 186 1.87 -41.88 39.13
N PHE A 187 2.87 -41.20 39.64
CA PHE A 187 3.61 -41.66 40.80
C PHE A 187 2.83 -41.53 42.11
N THR A 188 2.06 -40.47 42.30
CA THR A 188 1.30 -40.25 43.54
C THR A 188 0.10 -41.22 43.66
N VAL A 189 -0.60 -41.53 42.54
CA VAL A 189 -1.74 -42.47 42.54
C VAL A 189 -1.28 -43.93 42.72
N ARG A 190 -0.08 -44.26 42.29
CA ARG A 190 0.46 -45.65 42.36
C ARG A 190 1.08 -45.97 43.70
N SER A 191 1.28 -45.01 44.59
CA SER A 191 1.89 -45.19 45.92
C SER A 191 0.86 -45.33 47.04
N GLN A 192 -0.43 -45.41 46.75
CA GLN A 192 -1.52 -45.83 47.64
C GLN A 192 -1.98 -47.22 47.32
#